data_f4a440748b0bac3fe3733d5cb61dc31b
#
_entry.id   f4a440748b0bac3fe3733d5cb61dc31b
#
_cell.length_a   1.000
_cell.length_b   1.000
_cell.length_c   1.000
_cell.angle_alpha   90.00
_cell.angle_beta   90.00
_cell.angle_gamma   90.00
#
_symmetry.space_group_name_H-M   'P 1'
#
loop_
_entity.id
_entity.type
_entity.pdbx_description
1 polymer ?
#
loop_
_entity_poly.entity_id
_entity_poly.type
_entity_poly.pdbx_seq_one_letter_code
_entity_poly.pdbx_strand_id
1 'polypeptide(L)'
;MPYENNQKYIYVNGNRYSLDDVYQVADTEYMEAVSLAEAFKASVAKLPDADKLTLAYQTDVENLATVYNGLTSYQQSYIDSDTLATFVKLDGTMKSLVFDNALSQIPSADELTLENKEAVEALRKNYDSLTTTEKTYISKDSYDQLTALEAKIAELEKKAE
;
A
#
# COMPACT_ATOMS: atom_id res chain seq x y z
N MET A 1 18.99 23.74 54.79
CA MET A 1 19.11 22.51 53.98
C MET A 1 18.60 22.86 52.61
N PRO A 2 19.44 22.87 51.58
CA PRO A 2 18.91 22.99 50.24
C PRO A 2 18.15 21.69 49.95
N TYR A 3 16.90 21.79 49.54
CA TYR A 3 16.16 20.66 49.00
C TYR A 3 16.91 20.23 47.76
N GLU A 4 17.58 19.08 47.81
CA GLU A 4 18.10 18.46 46.62
C GLU A 4 16.92 18.20 45.70
N ASN A 5 16.97 18.81 44.54
CA ASN A 5 16.02 18.63 43.47
C ASN A 5 16.01 17.13 43.15
N ASN A 6 14.94 16.45 43.51
CA ASN A 6 14.78 14.99 43.36
C ASN A 6 14.54 14.65 41.90
N GLN A 7 15.37 15.21 40.98
CA GLN A 7 15.33 14.90 39.56
C GLN A 7 15.70 13.43 39.40
N LYS A 8 14.72 12.67 38.98
CA LYS A 8 14.93 11.27 38.62
C LYS A 8 15.56 11.19 37.22
N TYR A 9 16.62 10.44 37.12
CA TYR A 9 17.33 10.21 35.85
C TYR A 9 17.27 8.73 35.50
N ILE A 10 17.26 8.46 34.20
CA ILE A 10 17.50 7.12 33.67
C ILE A 10 18.79 7.13 32.86
N TYR A 11 19.45 5.98 32.79
CA TYR A 11 20.68 5.79 32.02
C TYR A 11 20.39 4.78 30.89
N VAL A 12 20.65 5.19 29.66
CA VAL A 12 20.54 4.32 28.50
C VAL A 12 21.86 4.39 27.75
N ASN A 13 22.50 3.25 27.57
CA ASN A 13 23.79 3.14 26.88
C ASN A 13 24.88 4.11 27.44
N GLY A 14 24.87 4.33 28.76
CA GLY A 14 25.82 5.21 29.46
C GLY A 14 25.47 6.71 29.41
N ASN A 15 24.42 7.11 28.70
CA ASN A 15 23.94 8.48 28.70
C ASN A 15 22.85 8.70 29.75
N ARG A 16 22.89 9.85 30.40
CA ARG A 16 21.94 10.25 31.44
C ARG A 16 20.83 11.12 30.84
N TYR A 17 19.59 10.73 31.07
CA TYR A 17 18.40 11.47 30.68
C TYR A 17 17.56 11.83 31.90
N SER A 18 17.05 13.05 31.96
CA SER A 18 16.05 13.41 32.97
C SER A 18 14.73 12.75 32.64
N LEU A 19 13.91 12.40 33.63
CA LEU A 19 12.56 11.86 33.36
C LEU A 19 11.67 12.89 32.70
N ASP A 20 11.85 14.17 33.01
CA ASP A 20 11.07 15.25 32.38
C ASP A 20 11.35 15.33 30.88
N ASP A 21 12.62 15.20 30.47
CA ASP A 21 13.00 15.16 29.04
C ASP A 21 12.42 13.94 28.34
N VAL A 22 12.40 12.77 28.99
CA VAL A 22 11.84 11.55 28.46
C VAL A 22 10.32 11.67 28.27
N TYR A 23 9.60 12.22 29.25
CA TYR A 23 8.17 12.47 29.15
C TYR A 23 7.84 13.47 28.05
N GLN A 24 8.62 14.52 27.90
CA GLN A 24 8.41 15.53 26.87
C GLN A 24 8.60 14.97 25.46
N VAL A 25 9.60 14.12 25.26
CA VAL A 25 9.80 13.42 23.97
C VAL A 25 8.64 12.46 23.68
N ALA A 26 8.22 11.68 24.67
CA ALA A 26 7.10 10.74 24.52
C ALA A 26 5.78 11.46 24.20
N ASP A 27 5.51 12.61 24.83
CA ASP A 27 4.33 13.42 24.54
C ASP A 27 4.37 13.97 23.10
N THR A 28 5.54 14.42 22.64
CA THR A 28 5.72 14.93 21.27
C THR A 28 5.48 13.83 20.24
N GLU A 29 6.05 12.64 20.43
CA GLU A 29 5.85 11.49 19.54
C GLU A 29 4.38 11.05 19.51
N TYR A 30 3.72 11.03 20.66
CA TYR A 30 2.30 10.73 20.76
C TYR A 30 1.43 11.73 20.00
N MET A 31 1.64 13.03 20.23
CA MET A 31 0.89 14.09 19.56
C MET A 31 1.10 14.05 18.04
N GLU A 32 2.33 13.81 17.60
CA GLU A 32 2.64 13.65 16.18
C GLU A 32 1.93 12.44 15.59
N ALA A 33 1.95 11.28 16.26
CA ALA A 33 1.29 10.07 15.81
C ALA A 33 -0.23 10.27 15.68
N VAL A 34 -0.86 10.90 16.66
CA VAL A 34 -2.30 11.23 16.62
C VAL A 34 -2.62 12.19 15.48
N SER A 35 -1.81 13.24 15.30
CA SER A 35 -1.99 14.22 14.21
C SER A 35 -1.86 13.58 12.83
N LEU A 36 -0.89 12.71 12.62
CA LEU A 36 -0.71 11.97 11.37
C LEU A 36 -1.87 11.00 11.09
N ALA A 37 -2.36 10.31 12.14
CA ALA A 37 -3.51 9.42 12.01
C ALA A 37 -4.79 10.19 11.63
N GLU A 38 -5.04 11.34 12.24
CA GLU A 38 -6.18 12.20 11.90
C GLU A 38 -6.08 12.76 10.47
N ALA A 39 -4.89 13.18 10.04
CA ALA A 39 -4.64 13.64 8.67
C ALA A 39 -4.86 12.51 7.64
N PHE A 40 -4.41 11.30 7.96
CA PHE A 40 -4.65 10.12 7.12
C PHE A 40 -6.15 9.81 7.00
N LYS A 41 -6.86 9.79 8.12
CA LYS A 41 -8.31 9.60 8.18
C LYS A 41 -9.07 10.63 7.32
N ALA A 42 -8.70 11.90 7.44
CA ALA A 42 -9.27 12.97 6.64
C ALA A 42 -9.02 12.78 5.13
N SER A 43 -7.85 12.27 4.77
CA SER A 43 -7.51 11.98 3.36
C SER A 43 -8.28 10.79 2.82
N VAL A 44 -8.46 9.73 3.60
CA VAL A 44 -9.31 8.58 3.24
C VAL A 44 -10.76 9.03 3.03
N ALA A 45 -11.28 9.89 3.91
CA ALA A 45 -12.66 10.39 3.85
C ALA A 45 -12.96 11.27 2.62
N LYS A 46 -11.96 11.77 1.91
CA LYS A 46 -12.13 12.53 0.66
C LYS A 46 -12.39 11.64 -0.56
N LEU A 47 -12.08 10.36 -0.46
CA LEU A 47 -12.27 9.41 -1.55
C LEU A 47 -13.71 8.87 -1.56
N PRO A 48 -14.23 8.49 -2.73
CA PRO A 48 -15.53 7.82 -2.80
C PRO A 48 -15.44 6.41 -2.20
N ASP A 49 -16.59 5.82 -1.95
CA ASP A 49 -16.67 4.41 -1.58
C ASP A 49 -16.01 3.52 -2.65
N ALA A 50 -15.46 2.39 -2.25
CA ALA A 50 -14.71 1.51 -3.15
C ALA A 50 -15.52 1.03 -4.37
N ASP A 51 -16.83 0.87 -4.24
CA ASP A 51 -17.74 0.50 -5.34
C ASP A 51 -17.94 1.61 -6.37
N LYS A 52 -17.58 2.85 -6.04
CA LYS A 52 -17.64 4.03 -6.91
C LYS A 52 -16.25 4.49 -7.38
N LEU A 53 -15.21 3.76 -6.98
CA LEU A 53 -13.84 4.09 -7.32
C LEU A 53 -13.59 3.88 -8.81
N THR A 54 -12.88 4.80 -9.43
CA THR A 54 -12.45 4.74 -10.83
C THR A 54 -10.97 5.04 -10.94
N LEU A 55 -10.37 4.78 -12.09
CA LEU A 55 -8.96 5.10 -12.37
C LEU A 55 -8.63 6.59 -12.24
N ALA A 56 -9.63 7.48 -12.28
CA ALA A 56 -9.43 8.90 -12.04
C ALA A 56 -8.86 9.19 -10.63
N TYR A 57 -9.10 8.30 -9.67
CA TYR A 57 -8.61 8.40 -8.29
C TYR A 57 -7.29 7.65 -8.05
N GLN A 58 -6.66 7.11 -9.10
CA GLN A 58 -5.44 6.29 -8.96
C GLN A 58 -4.35 7.03 -8.19
N THR A 59 -4.03 8.26 -8.59
CA THR A 59 -3.00 9.07 -7.92
C THR A 59 -3.32 9.32 -6.45
N ASP A 60 -4.58 9.59 -6.12
CA ASP A 60 -4.99 9.86 -4.74
C ASP A 60 -4.85 8.62 -3.85
N VAL A 61 -5.24 7.44 -4.36
CA VAL A 61 -5.10 6.17 -3.64
C VAL A 61 -3.62 5.79 -3.49
N GLU A 62 -2.81 5.94 -4.54
CA GLU A 62 -1.36 5.68 -4.48
C GLU A 62 -0.64 6.62 -3.50
N ASN A 63 -1.06 7.88 -3.42
CA ASN A 63 -0.54 8.82 -2.42
C ASN A 63 -0.90 8.39 -1.00
N LEU A 64 -2.12 7.90 -0.76
CA LEU A 64 -2.50 7.34 0.55
C LEU A 64 -1.61 6.14 0.93
N ALA A 65 -1.36 5.24 0.00
CA ALA A 65 -0.49 4.08 0.22
C ALA A 65 0.94 4.53 0.54
N THR A 66 1.45 5.54 -0.16
CA THR A 66 2.77 6.11 0.10
C THR A 66 2.84 6.73 1.50
N VAL A 67 1.84 7.50 1.90
CA VAL A 67 1.75 8.08 3.24
C VAL A 67 1.71 6.98 4.30
N TYR A 68 0.83 6.00 4.16
CA TYR A 68 0.70 4.90 5.12
C TYR A 68 2.00 4.11 5.29
N ASN A 69 2.66 3.76 4.18
CA ASN A 69 3.92 3.01 4.21
C ASN A 69 5.09 3.84 4.76
N GLY A 70 5.01 5.16 4.71
CA GLY A 70 5.99 6.06 5.31
C GLY A 70 5.84 6.25 6.82
N LEU A 71 4.70 5.87 7.39
CA LEU A 71 4.47 5.92 8.83
C LEU A 71 5.23 4.81 9.55
N THR A 72 5.74 5.11 10.76
CA THR A 72 6.29 4.08 11.65
C THR A 72 5.17 3.16 12.16
N SER A 73 5.53 1.96 12.63
CA SER A 73 4.54 1.05 13.24
C SER A 73 3.80 1.69 14.42
N TYR A 74 4.49 2.52 15.21
CA TYR A 74 3.90 3.29 16.30
C TYR A 74 2.84 4.27 15.77
N GLN A 75 3.16 5.06 14.73
CA GLN A 75 2.23 6.00 14.10
C GLN A 75 1.03 5.28 13.46
N GLN A 76 1.27 4.18 12.76
CA GLN A 76 0.20 3.35 12.17
C GLN A 76 -0.77 2.82 13.22
N SER A 77 -0.29 2.51 14.43
CA SER A 77 -1.13 1.99 15.51
C SER A 77 -2.21 2.96 16.00
N TYR A 78 -2.07 4.26 15.71
CA TYR A 78 -3.06 5.29 16.04
C TYR A 78 -4.14 5.47 14.97
N ILE A 79 -4.00 4.84 13.82
CA ILE A 79 -5.06 4.81 12.80
C ILE A 79 -6.16 3.85 13.28
N ASP A 80 -7.39 4.34 13.35
CA ASP A 80 -8.51 3.51 13.78
C ASP A 80 -8.79 2.37 12.79
N SER A 81 -9.37 1.27 13.30
CA SER A 81 -9.62 0.06 12.52
C SER A 81 -10.56 0.28 11.32
N ASP A 82 -11.53 1.17 11.44
CA ASP A 82 -12.48 1.47 10.37
C ASP A 82 -11.80 2.24 9.24
N THR A 83 -10.97 3.22 9.57
CA THR A 83 -10.15 3.97 8.59
C THR A 83 -9.19 3.03 7.88
N LEU A 84 -8.50 2.15 8.62
CA LEU A 84 -7.58 1.18 8.03
C LEU A 84 -8.30 0.21 7.09
N ALA A 85 -9.45 -0.33 7.51
CA ALA A 85 -10.27 -1.23 6.68
C ALA A 85 -10.74 -0.55 5.39
N THR A 86 -11.17 0.71 5.48
CA THR A 86 -11.56 1.52 4.31
C THR A 86 -10.39 1.73 3.36
N PHE A 87 -9.23 2.11 3.91
CA PHE A 87 -8.01 2.28 3.10
C PHE A 87 -7.59 0.98 2.39
N VAL A 88 -7.55 -0.14 3.10
CA VAL A 88 -7.20 -1.45 2.51
C VAL A 88 -8.14 -1.81 1.36
N LYS A 89 -9.43 -1.54 1.53
CA LYS A 89 -10.44 -1.80 0.48
C LYS A 89 -10.26 -0.89 -0.73
N LEU A 90 -9.98 0.40 -0.51
CA LEU A 90 -9.69 1.36 -1.60
C LEU A 90 -8.42 0.98 -2.36
N ASP A 91 -7.34 0.66 -1.66
CA ASP A 91 -6.08 0.24 -2.25
C ASP A 91 -6.23 -1.05 -3.07
N GLY A 92 -6.83 -2.07 -2.49
CA GLY A 92 -7.08 -3.34 -3.16
C GLY A 92 -7.98 -3.18 -4.40
N THR A 93 -9.05 -2.40 -4.30
CA THR A 93 -9.93 -2.10 -5.44
C THR A 93 -9.18 -1.35 -6.53
N MET A 94 -8.34 -0.38 -6.18
CA MET A 94 -7.53 0.34 -7.17
C MET A 94 -6.51 -0.58 -7.84
N LYS A 95 -5.86 -1.48 -7.12
CA LYS A 95 -4.96 -2.49 -7.71
C LYS A 95 -5.69 -3.36 -8.73
N SER A 96 -6.93 -3.77 -8.44
CA SER A 96 -7.78 -4.49 -9.37
C SER A 96 -8.11 -3.69 -10.62
N LEU A 97 -8.52 -2.43 -10.46
CA LEU A 97 -8.83 -1.53 -11.58
C LEU A 97 -7.62 -1.31 -12.50
N VAL A 98 -6.46 -1.08 -11.92
CA VAL A 98 -5.19 -0.89 -12.67
C VAL A 98 -4.80 -2.17 -13.41
N PHE A 99 -4.92 -3.32 -12.75
CA PHE A 99 -4.63 -4.63 -13.35
C PHE A 99 -5.58 -4.92 -14.53
N ASP A 100 -6.88 -4.75 -14.33
CA ASP A 100 -7.89 -5.00 -15.37
C ASP A 100 -7.73 -4.04 -16.55
N ASN A 101 -7.39 -2.78 -16.27
CA ASN A 101 -7.09 -1.81 -17.34
C ASN A 101 -5.87 -2.24 -18.15
N ALA A 102 -4.77 -2.63 -17.49
CA ALA A 102 -3.58 -3.11 -18.19
C ALA A 102 -3.86 -4.37 -19.00
N LEU A 103 -4.63 -5.30 -18.45
CA LEU A 103 -5.07 -6.52 -19.14
C LEU A 103 -5.89 -6.17 -20.38
N SER A 104 -6.78 -5.19 -20.31
CA SER A 104 -7.63 -4.75 -21.44
C SER A 104 -6.85 -4.12 -22.60
N GLN A 105 -5.62 -3.66 -22.36
CA GLN A 105 -4.74 -3.11 -23.40
C GLN A 105 -3.98 -4.20 -24.17
N ILE A 106 -4.01 -5.45 -23.70
CA ILE A 106 -3.37 -6.58 -24.37
C ILE A 106 -4.41 -7.29 -25.23
N PRO A 107 -4.08 -7.65 -26.49
CA PRO A 107 -4.99 -8.42 -27.33
C PRO A 107 -5.39 -9.75 -26.68
N SER A 108 -6.53 -10.29 -27.09
CA SER A 108 -6.96 -11.62 -26.66
C SER A 108 -5.95 -12.70 -27.08
N ALA A 109 -5.98 -13.86 -26.44
CA ALA A 109 -5.04 -14.93 -26.73
C ALA A 109 -5.07 -15.36 -28.22
N ASP A 110 -6.23 -15.26 -28.89
CA ASP A 110 -6.37 -15.59 -30.29
C ASP A 110 -5.70 -14.60 -31.27
N GLU A 111 -5.57 -13.33 -30.82
CA GLU A 111 -4.97 -12.24 -31.58
C GLU A 111 -3.54 -11.93 -31.16
N LEU A 112 -3.04 -12.61 -30.12
CA LEU A 112 -1.75 -12.34 -29.49
C LEU A 112 -0.59 -12.68 -30.43
N THR A 113 0.42 -11.82 -30.43
CA THR A 113 1.67 -12.02 -31.17
C THR A 113 2.87 -11.92 -30.22
N LEU A 114 4.06 -12.28 -30.69
CA LEU A 114 5.30 -12.13 -29.90
C LEU A 114 5.65 -10.68 -29.58
N GLU A 115 5.10 -9.71 -30.31
CA GLU A 115 5.28 -8.29 -30.00
C GLU A 115 4.61 -7.90 -28.67
N ASN A 116 3.62 -8.68 -28.23
CA ASN A 116 2.91 -8.47 -26.96
C ASN A 116 3.62 -9.11 -25.75
N LYS A 117 4.70 -9.84 -25.97
CA LYS A 117 5.41 -10.57 -24.89
C LYS A 117 5.79 -9.67 -23.72
N GLU A 118 6.42 -8.55 -24.00
CA GLU A 118 6.83 -7.61 -22.94
C GLU A 118 5.66 -7.10 -22.10
N ALA A 119 4.51 -6.82 -22.73
CA ALA A 119 3.32 -6.37 -22.04
C ALA A 119 2.74 -7.48 -21.13
N VAL A 120 2.73 -8.73 -21.58
CA VAL A 120 2.29 -9.87 -20.76
C VAL A 120 3.23 -10.10 -19.58
N GLU A 121 4.54 -10.07 -19.81
CA GLU A 121 5.55 -10.21 -18.75
C GLU A 121 5.47 -9.07 -17.73
N ALA A 122 5.26 -7.82 -18.18
CA ALA A 122 5.07 -6.67 -17.31
C ALA A 122 3.82 -6.81 -16.43
N LEU A 123 2.74 -7.32 -16.99
CA LEU A 123 1.51 -7.58 -16.24
C LEU A 123 1.69 -8.68 -15.20
N ARG A 124 2.42 -9.75 -15.52
CA ARG A 124 2.79 -10.79 -14.56
C ARG A 124 3.64 -10.21 -13.43
N LYS A 125 4.66 -9.45 -13.76
CA LYS A 125 5.52 -8.79 -12.77
C LYS A 125 4.73 -7.86 -11.85
N ASN A 126 3.76 -7.13 -12.41
CA ASN A 126 2.85 -6.31 -11.63
C ASN A 126 2.06 -7.16 -10.63
N TYR A 127 1.41 -8.24 -11.11
CA TYR A 127 0.68 -9.16 -10.24
C TYR A 127 1.56 -9.75 -9.13
N ASP A 128 2.76 -10.19 -9.47
CA ASP A 128 3.67 -10.82 -8.50
C ASP A 128 4.14 -9.84 -7.42
N SER A 129 4.20 -8.55 -7.74
CA SER A 129 4.56 -7.49 -6.79
C SER A 129 3.45 -7.14 -5.79
N LEU A 130 2.21 -7.56 -6.06
CA LEU A 130 1.08 -7.34 -5.16
C LEU A 130 1.25 -8.14 -3.86
N THR A 131 0.82 -7.56 -2.76
CA THR A 131 0.72 -8.27 -1.48
C THR A 131 -0.33 -9.38 -1.55
N THR A 132 -0.28 -10.31 -0.60
CA THR A 132 -1.30 -11.37 -0.49
C THR A 132 -2.71 -10.79 -0.39
N THR A 133 -2.89 -9.72 0.38
CA THR A 133 -4.18 -9.03 0.52
C THR A 133 -4.62 -8.38 -0.79
N GLU A 134 -3.74 -7.64 -1.47
CA GLU A 134 -4.05 -7.00 -2.76
C GLU A 134 -4.44 -8.04 -3.83
N LYS A 135 -3.77 -9.18 -3.87
CA LYS A 135 -4.09 -10.30 -4.79
C LYS A 135 -5.52 -10.82 -4.61
N THR A 136 -6.08 -10.72 -3.41
CA THR A 136 -7.48 -11.14 -3.17
C THR A 136 -8.50 -10.29 -3.91
N TYR A 137 -8.13 -9.07 -4.30
CA TYR A 137 -8.98 -8.16 -5.08
C TYR A 137 -8.93 -8.42 -6.59
N ILE A 138 -7.91 -9.12 -7.08
CA ILE A 138 -7.84 -9.51 -8.49
C ILE A 138 -8.83 -10.65 -8.73
N SER A 139 -9.73 -10.48 -9.70
CA SER A 139 -10.71 -11.51 -10.00
C SER A 139 -10.04 -12.77 -10.55
N LYS A 140 -10.67 -13.92 -10.29
CA LYS A 140 -10.21 -15.19 -10.88
C LYS A 140 -10.18 -15.12 -12.40
N ASP A 141 -11.18 -14.49 -13.02
CA ASP A 141 -11.27 -14.36 -14.47
C ASP A 141 -10.10 -13.56 -15.05
N SER A 142 -9.74 -12.43 -14.40
CA SER A 142 -8.58 -11.62 -14.81
C SER A 142 -7.26 -12.37 -14.65
N TYR A 143 -7.10 -13.11 -13.57
CA TYR A 143 -5.93 -13.96 -13.35
C TYR A 143 -5.85 -15.10 -14.40
N ASP A 144 -6.96 -15.76 -14.69
CA ASP A 144 -7.03 -16.83 -15.70
C ASP A 144 -6.71 -16.29 -17.11
N GLN A 145 -7.16 -15.07 -17.43
CA GLN A 145 -6.80 -14.41 -18.69
C GLN A 145 -5.29 -14.16 -18.78
N LEU A 146 -4.65 -13.65 -17.72
CA LEU A 146 -3.19 -13.48 -17.69
C LEU A 146 -2.49 -14.83 -17.96
N THR A 147 -2.92 -15.89 -17.28
CA THR A 147 -2.35 -17.24 -17.45
C THR A 147 -2.51 -17.75 -18.89
N ALA A 148 -3.66 -17.51 -19.50
CA ALA A 148 -3.91 -17.88 -20.89
C ALA A 148 -3.01 -17.11 -21.88
N LEU A 149 -2.79 -15.82 -21.64
CA LEU A 149 -1.87 -15.01 -22.44
C LEU A 149 -0.42 -15.50 -22.33
N GLU A 150 0.04 -15.84 -21.13
CA GLU A 150 1.37 -16.44 -20.90
C GLU A 150 1.54 -17.77 -21.62
N ALA A 151 0.54 -18.65 -21.53
CA ALA A 151 0.57 -19.92 -22.24
C ALA A 151 0.63 -19.72 -23.77
N LYS A 152 -0.07 -18.72 -24.28
CA LYS A 152 -0.04 -18.38 -25.71
C LYS A 152 1.31 -17.83 -26.15
N ILE A 153 1.94 -16.97 -25.37
CA ILE A 153 3.31 -16.49 -25.64
C ILE A 153 4.28 -17.67 -25.70
N ALA A 154 4.22 -18.59 -24.74
CA ALA A 154 5.08 -19.78 -24.71
C ALA A 154 4.86 -20.66 -25.94
N GLU A 155 3.62 -20.83 -26.41
CA GLU A 155 3.30 -21.55 -27.64
C GLU A 155 3.90 -20.87 -28.88
N LEU A 156 3.77 -19.54 -28.98
CA LEU A 156 4.30 -18.76 -30.10
C LEU A 156 5.85 -18.80 -30.14
N GLU A 157 6.50 -18.77 -29.00
CA GLU A 157 7.97 -18.90 -28.87
C GLU A 157 8.44 -20.26 -29.39
N LYS A 158 7.76 -21.36 -29.06
CA LYS A 158 8.07 -22.69 -29.55
C LYS A 158 7.93 -22.80 -31.06
N LYS A 159 6.93 -22.13 -31.67
CA LYS A 159 6.71 -22.13 -33.12
C LYS A 159 7.75 -21.27 -33.85
N ALA A 160 8.36 -20.32 -33.20
CA ALA A 160 9.41 -19.44 -33.76
C ALA A 160 10.81 -20.07 -33.76
N GLU A 161 11.00 -21.18 -33.06
CA GLU A 161 12.28 -21.95 -33.06
C GLU A 161 12.46 -22.73 -34.42
#